data_beae7322bf1f69c00ccb09b90f28f4c1
#
_entry.id   beae7322bf1f69c00ccb09b90f28f4c1
#
_cell.length_a   1.000
_cell.length_b   1.000
_cell.length_c   1.000
_cell.angle_alpha   90.00
_cell.angle_beta   90.00
_cell.angle_gamma   90.00
#
_symmetry.space_group_name_H-M   'P 1'
#
loop_
_entity.id
_entity.type
_entity.pdbx_description
1 polymer ?
#
loop_
_entity_poly.entity_id
_entity_poly.type
_entity_poly.pdbx_seq_one_letter_code
_entity_poly.pdbx_strand_id
1 'polypeptide(L)'
;MILTIEESQGSVQNVKEVAGRKGNYVFTTPPVLVKLAIAEKAMFKGKGNPKFKNIRALFPIPSLTMHFVMSKKSGVTSFKDMEGKTILLGKGSFGAKEGAKYIKKFGLDGKVKLAQVELSNAVPALKNGQIDGFVTAGSYPAPNVIEAAASMGVNVISLNNEQIKASKRTKLII
;
A
#
# COMPACT_ATOMS: atom_id res chain seq x y z
N MET A 1 22.10 5.78 23.37
CA MET A 1 21.38 4.92 22.41
C MET A 1 21.29 5.68 21.09
N ILE A 2 21.74 5.12 19.99
CA ILE A 2 21.61 5.72 18.66
C ILE A 2 20.42 5.05 17.99
N LEU A 3 19.43 5.85 17.58
CA LEU A 3 18.27 5.40 16.81
C LEU A 3 18.46 5.81 15.34
N THR A 4 18.50 4.83 14.45
CA THR A 4 18.54 5.08 13.01
C THR A 4 17.16 4.84 12.42
N ILE A 5 16.63 5.82 11.66
CA ILE A 5 15.38 5.70 10.93
C ILE A 5 15.72 5.30 9.48
N GLU A 6 15.14 4.22 9.01
CA GLU A 6 15.33 3.71 7.65
C GLU A 6 14.02 3.70 6.88
N GLU A 7 14.06 4.21 5.67
CA GLU A 7 12.93 4.13 4.75
C GLU A 7 12.77 2.71 4.19
N SER A 8 11.53 2.33 3.90
CA SER A 8 11.23 1.03 3.30
C SER A 8 10.08 1.15 2.28
N GLN A 9 9.98 0.15 1.41
CA GLN A 9 8.87 0.02 0.47
C GLN A 9 7.55 -0.45 1.14
N GLY A 10 7.53 -0.52 2.47
CA GLY A 10 6.36 -0.83 3.26
C GLY A 10 6.40 -2.20 3.96
N SER A 11 5.26 -2.57 4.52
CA SER A 11 5.13 -3.64 5.51
C SER A 11 5.67 -5.02 5.09
N VAL A 12 5.61 -5.36 3.82
CA VAL A 12 6.14 -6.66 3.32
C VAL A 12 7.66 -6.68 3.39
N GLN A 13 8.31 -5.58 2.97
CA GLN A 13 9.76 -5.45 3.08
C GLN A 13 10.17 -5.45 4.54
N ASN A 14 9.48 -4.70 5.40
CA ASN A 14 9.78 -4.62 6.82
C ASN A 14 9.88 -6.00 7.48
N VAL A 15 8.93 -6.89 7.18
CA VAL A 15 8.97 -8.27 7.70
C VAL A 15 10.14 -9.06 7.11
N LYS A 16 10.43 -8.91 5.80
CA LYS A 16 11.55 -9.63 5.16
C LYS A 16 12.91 -9.22 5.70
N GLU A 17 13.08 -7.94 6.01
CA GLU A 17 14.35 -7.39 6.54
C GLU A 17 14.77 -8.05 7.85
N VAL A 18 13.83 -8.54 8.66
CA VAL A 18 14.14 -9.27 9.90
C VAL A 18 15.08 -10.43 9.66
N ALA A 19 15.01 -11.10 8.51
CA ALA A 19 15.88 -12.22 8.17
C ALA A 19 17.37 -11.84 8.11
N GLY A 20 17.67 -10.64 7.59
CA GLY A 20 19.05 -10.15 7.43
C GLY A 20 19.60 -9.37 8.64
N ARG A 21 18.75 -8.93 9.58
CA ARG A 21 19.16 -8.05 10.67
C ARG A 21 19.92 -8.79 11.76
N LYS A 22 20.98 -8.14 12.27
CA LYS A 22 21.80 -8.66 13.37
C LYS A 22 21.56 -7.98 14.72
N GLY A 23 20.78 -6.91 14.76
CA GLY A 23 20.51 -6.12 15.96
C GLY A 23 19.02 -5.95 16.22
N ASN A 24 18.69 -5.03 17.12
CA ASN A 24 17.33 -4.63 17.38
C ASN A 24 16.74 -3.91 16.16
N TYR A 25 15.56 -4.33 15.75
CA TYR A 25 14.85 -3.78 14.59
C TYR A 25 13.39 -3.64 14.95
N VAL A 26 12.89 -2.41 14.92
CA VAL A 26 11.49 -2.08 15.19
C VAL A 26 10.85 -1.62 13.88
N PHE A 27 9.66 -2.13 13.59
CA PHE A 27 8.96 -1.80 12.36
C PHE A 27 7.44 -1.92 12.54
N THR A 28 6.70 -1.31 11.64
CA THR A 28 5.25 -1.42 11.60
C THR A 28 4.82 -2.40 10.50
N THR A 29 3.83 -3.23 10.80
CA THR A 29 3.27 -4.18 9.83
C THR A 29 1.89 -4.67 10.28
N PRO A 30 0.97 -4.99 9.36
CA PRO A 30 -0.21 -5.78 9.72
C PRO A 30 0.20 -7.15 10.29
N PRO A 31 -0.36 -7.59 11.42
CA PRO A 31 0.00 -8.87 12.06
C PRO A 31 -0.14 -10.09 11.15
N VAL A 32 -1.06 -10.03 10.18
CA VAL A 32 -1.24 -11.09 9.19
C VAL A 32 0.01 -11.37 8.37
N LEU A 33 0.84 -10.35 8.09
CA LEU A 33 2.07 -10.54 7.33
C LEU A 33 3.11 -11.33 8.12
N VAL A 34 3.19 -11.13 9.43
CA VAL A 34 4.05 -11.92 10.31
C VAL A 34 3.58 -13.38 10.35
N LYS A 35 2.26 -13.62 10.47
CA LYS A 35 1.69 -14.97 10.39
C LYS A 35 2.02 -15.66 9.07
N LEU A 36 1.91 -14.95 7.95
CA LEU A 36 2.23 -15.47 6.63
C LEU A 36 3.73 -15.78 6.47
N ALA A 37 4.61 -14.94 7.03
CA ALA A 37 6.05 -15.15 7.01
C ALA A 37 6.45 -16.41 7.81
N ILE A 38 5.91 -16.59 9.02
CA ILE A 38 6.13 -17.78 9.86
C ILE A 38 5.62 -19.05 9.16
N ALA A 39 4.48 -18.97 8.47
CA ALA A 39 3.86 -20.09 7.76
C ALA A 39 4.40 -20.30 6.34
N GLU A 40 5.36 -19.50 5.90
CA GLU A 40 5.93 -19.52 4.52
C GLU A 40 4.89 -19.46 3.41
N LYS A 41 3.81 -18.69 3.62
CA LYS A 41 2.69 -18.58 2.67
C LYS A 41 2.72 -17.30 1.87
N ALA A 42 2.01 -17.29 0.75
CA ALA A 42 1.82 -16.15 -0.14
C ALA A 42 3.17 -15.54 -0.59
N MET A 43 3.42 -14.25 -0.28
CA MET A 43 4.64 -13.54 -0.66
C MET A 43 5.91 -14.00 0.07
N PHE A 44 5.78 -14.90 1.04
CA PHE A 44 6.89 -15.48 1.81
C PHE A 44 7.17 -16.95 1.44
N LYS A 45 6.48 -17.50 0.43
CA LYS A 45 6.71 -18.87 -0.03
C LYS A 45 8.17 -19.04 -0.47
N GLY A 46 8.86 -20.07 0.06
CA GLY A 46 10.28 -20.31 -0.20
C GLY A 46 11.24 -19.27 0.39
N LYS A 47 10.76 -18.44 1.33
CA LYS A 47 11.55 -17.40 2.01
C LYS A 47 11.44 -17.52 3.53
N GLY A 48 11.29 -18.76 4.01
CA GLY A 48 11.24 -19.06 5.42
C GLY A 48 12.50 -18.65 6.16
N ASN A 49 12.35 -18.12 7.37
CA ASN A 49 13.48 -17.80 8.23
C ASN A 49 13.07 -17.97 9.70
N PRO A 50 13.88 -18.69 10.52
CA PRO A 50 13.59 -18.91 11.94
C PRO A 50 13.38 -17.62 12.73
N LYS A 51 14.02 -16.52 12.33
CA LYS A 51 13.93 -15.21 12.99
C LYS A 51 12.52 -14.63 12.96
N PHE A 52 11.67 -15.02 12.00
CA PHE A 52 10.28 -14.55 11.98
C PHE A 52 9.50 -14.97 13.22
N LYS A 53 9.85 -16.10 13.82
CA LYS A 53 9.24 -16.56 15.09
C LYS A 53 9.66 -15.73 16.30
N ASN A 54 10.73 -14.94 16.17
CA ASN A 54 11.24 -14.08 17.24
C ASN A 54 10.61 -12.67 17.21
N ILE A 55 9.79 -12.35 16.22
CA ILE A 55 9.08 -11.07 16.16
C ILE A 55 8.09 -11.00 17.33
N ARG A 56 8.09 -9.85 18.03
CA ARG A 56 7.18 -9.55 19.14
C ARG A 56 6.41 -8.28 18.84
N ALA A 57 5.12 -8.27 19.20
CA ALA A 57 4.31 -7.06 19.17
C ALA A 57 4.67 -6.18 20.37
N LEU A 58 4.87 -4.89 20.14
CA LEU A 58 5.07 -3.90 21.19
C LEU A 58 3.74 -3.26 21.57
N PHE A 59 3.06 -2.65 20.61
CA PHE A 59 1.76 -2.00 20.80
C PHE A 59 1.01 -1.91 19.47
N PRO A 60 -0.33 -1.83 19.49
CA PRO A 60 -1.10 -1.57 18.29
C PRO A 60 -0.99 -0.09 17.90
N ILE A 61 -0.95 0.16 16.60
CA ILE A 61 -1.13 1.49 16.02
C ILE A 61 -2.48 1.54 15.29
N PRO A 62 -3.02 2.73 15.00
CA PRO A 62 -4.25 2.86 14.22
C PRO A 62 -4.18 2.08 12.91
N SER A 63 -5.34 1.57 12.47
CA SER A 63 -5.43 0.79 11.23
C SER A 63 -4.96 1.57 10.00
N LEU A 64 -4.36 0.87 9.05
CA LEU A 64 -3.98 1.45 7.77
C LEU A 64 -5.22 1.76 6.94
N THR A 65 -5.25 2.96 6.36
CA THR A 65 -6.27 3.37 5.41
C THR A 65 -5.71 3.26 3.99
N MET A 66 -6.49 2.69 3.08
CA MET A 66 -6.16 2.67 1.65
C MET A 66 -6.58 4.00 1.03
N HIS A 67 -5.64 4.68 0.39
CA HIS A 67 -5.89 5.93 -0.32
C HIS A 67 -5.71 5.69 -1.81
N PHE A 68 -6.76 5.95 -2.59
CA PHE A 68 -6.72 6.03 -4.04
C PHE A 68 -6.66 7.50 -4.41
N VAL A 69 -5.49 7.95 -4.84
CA VAL A 69 -5.17 9.37 -5.03
C VAL A 69 -5.02 9.63 -6.52
N MET A 70 -5.84 10.52 -7.05
CA MET A 70 -5.82 10.91 -8.45
C MET A 70 -5.46 12.39 -8.58
N SER A 71 -4.68 12.76 -9.60
CA SER A 71 -4.42 14.16 -9.87
C SER A 71 -5.73 14.87 -10.27
N LYS A 72 -5.92 16.12 -9.89
CA LYS A 72 -7.09 16.90 -10.35
C LYS A 72 -7.13 16.99 -11.87
N LYS A 73 -5.96 17.08 -12.53
CA LYS A 73 -5.85 17.13 -14.00
C LYS A 73 -6.40 15.87 -14.69
N SER A 74 -6.40 14.73 -14.02
CA SER A 74 -6.94 13.47 -14.60
C SER A 74 -8.45 13.49 -14.80
N GLY A 75 -9.17 14.40 -14.12
CA GLY A 75 -10.63 14.48 -14.13
C GLY A 75 -11.33 13.34 -13.39
N VAL A 76 -10.57 12.44 -12.75
CA VAL A 76 -11.10 11.27 -12.05
C VAL A 76 -11.68 11.67 -10.70
N THR A 77 -12.94 11.35 -10.46
CA THR A 77 -13.67 11.61 -9.21
C THR A 77 -14.26 10.34 -8.58
N SER A 78 -14.30 9.24 -9.34
CA SER A 78 -14.81 7.94 -8.92
C SER A 78 -13.92 6.79 -9.43
N PHE A 79 -14.12 5.59 -8.88
CA PHE A 79 -13.44 4.39 -9.39
C PHE A 79 -13.75 4.12 -10.87
N LYS A 80 -14.97 4.43 -11.31
CA LYS A 80 -15.40 4.21 -12.69
C LYS A 80 -14.62 5.04 -13.70
N ASP A 81 -14.23 6.25 -13.31
CA ASP A 81 -13.48 7.19 -14.16
C ASP A 81 -12.00 6.80 -14.32
N MET A 82 -11.53 5.79 -13.58
CA MET A 82 -10.14 5.33 -13.65
C MET A 82 -9.85 4.51 -14.91
N GLU A 83 -10.87 4.12 -15.70
CA GLU A 83 -10.67 3.36 -16.93
C GLU A 83 -9.77 4.12 -17.91
N GLY A 84 -8.76 3.44 -18.47
CA GLY A 84 -7.75 4.01 -19.35
C GLY A 84 -6.61 4.78 -18.65
N LYS A 85 -6.72 5.03 -17.33
CA LYS A 85 -5.72 5.79 -16.57
C LYS A 85 -4.52 4.95 -16.16
N THR A 86 -3.41 5.64 -15.90
CA THR A 86 -2.16 5.03 -15.40
C THR A 86 -2.08 5.20 -13.88
N ILE A 87 -2.11 4.09 -13.15
CA ILE A 87 -2.14 4.06 -11.68
C ILE A 87 -0.86 3.41 -11.15
N LEU A 88 -0.16 4.07 -10.23
CA LEU A 88 0.99 3.51 -9.52
C LEU A 88 0.52 2.81 -8.25
N LEU A 89 0.86 1.53 -8.10
CA LEU A 89 0.52 0.75 -6.90
C LEU A 89 1.68 0.64 -5.89
N GLY A 90 2.91 0.97 -6.28
CA GLY A 90 4.10 0.82 -5.45
C GLY A 90 4.59 -0.64 -5.34
N LYS A 91 5.55 -1.01 -6.17
CA LYS A 91 6.10 -2.37 -6.25
C LYS A 91 6.53 -2.90 -4.89
N GLY A 92 6.07 -4.12 -4.55
CA GLY A 92 6.48 -4.80 -3.31
C GLY A 92 5.81 -4.33 -2.02
N SER A 93 4.99 -3.28 -2.05
CA SER A 93 4.27 -2.79 -0.88
C SER A 93 3.03 -3.62 -0.54
N PHE A 94 2.57 -3.53 0.72
CA PHE A 94 1.26 -4.09 1.09
C PHE A 94 0.14 -3.36 0.34
N GLY A 95 0.24 -2.04 0.20
CA GLY A 95 -0.71 -1.21 -0.54
C GLY A 95 -0.87 -1.64 -2.00
N ALA A 96 0.21 -2.08 -2.66
CA ALA A 96 0.16 -2.58 -4.03
C ALA A 96 -0.76 -3.80 -4.16
N LYS A 97 -0.65 -4.78 -3.26
CA LYS A 97 -1.46 -5.99 -3.29
C LYS A 97 -2.93 -5.72 -2.98
N GLU A 98 -3.18 -4.92 -1.96
CA GLU A 98 -4.55 -4.57 -1.60
C GLU A 98 -5.17 -3.66 -2.66
N GLY A 99 -4.44 -2.67 -3.19
CA GLY A 99 -4.88 -1.82 -4.28
C GLY A 99 -5.27 -2.61 -5.53
N ALA A 100 -4.45 -3.59 -5.93
CA ALA A 100 -4.75 -4.47 -7.05
C ALA A 100 -6.04 -5.29 -6.83
N LYS A 101 -6.29 -5.76 -5.61
CA LYS A 101 -7.54 -6.45 -5.27
C LYS A 101 -8.76 -5.54 -5.43
N TYR A 102 -8.67 -4.27 -5.01
CA TYR A 102 -9.76 -3.32 -5.18
C TYR A 102 -9.99 -2.98 -6.66
N ILE A 103 -8.92 -2.78 -7.45
CA ILE A 103 -9.02 -2.56 -8.89
C ILE A 103 -9.77 -3.72 -9.55
N LYS A 104 -9.37 -4.96 -9.26
CA LYS A 104 -10.06 -6.16 -9.77
C LYS A 104 -11.51 -6.23 -9.29
N LYS A 105 -11.75 -5.97 -8.01
CA LYS A 105 -13.08 -6.05 -7.39
C LYS A 105 -14.08 -5.07 -7.98
N PHE A 106 -13.60 -3.90 -8.40
CA PHE A 106 -14.44 -2.87 -9.01
C PHE A 106 -14.48 -2.93 -10.54
N GLY A 107 -14.04 -4.08 -11.12
CA GLY A 107 -14.15 -4.34 -12.56
C GLY A 107 -13.19 -3.52 -13.42
N LEU A 108 -12.09 -3.05 -12.84
CA LEU A 108 -11.05 -2.25 -13.51
C LEU A 108 -9.83 -3.09 -13.93
N ASP A 109 -9.86 -4.41 -13.68
CA ASP A 109 -8.79 -5.32 -14.08
C ASP A 109 -8.64 -5.32 -15.62
N GLY A 110 -7.44 -5.08 -16.12
CA GLY A 110 -7.16 -4.90 -17.54
C GLY A 110 -7.64 -3.57 -18.13
N LYS A 111 -8.38 -2.74 -17.39
CA LYS A 111 -8.88 -1.46 -17.85
C LYS A 111 -8.05 -0.26 -17.40
N VAL A 112 -7.19 -0.44 -16.41
CA VAL A 112 -6.21 0.55 -15.96
C VAL A 112 -4.80 0.08 -16.29
N LYS A 113 -3.92 1.03 -16.59
CA LYS A 113 -2.49 0.76 -16.77
C LYS A 113 -1.81 0.81 -15.40
N LEU A 114 -1.19 -0.30 -14.99
CA LEU A 114 -0.50 -0.37 -13.69
C LEU A 114 0.98 -0.04 -13.85
N ALA A 115 1.39 1.09 -13.30
CA ALA A 115 2.81 1.46 -13.25
C ALA A 115 3.53 0.65 -12.16
N GLN A 116 4.59 -0.05 -12.55
CA GLN A 116 5.40 -0.92 -11.68
C GLN A 116 6.64 -0.17 -11.14
N VAL A 117 6.40 0.96 -10.50
CA VAL A 117 7.42 1.83 -9.93
C VAL A 117 7.32 1.81 -8.41
N GLU A 118 8.38 2.19 -7.73
CA GLU A 118 8.40 2.30 -6.27
C GLU A 118 7.51 3.43 -5.76
N LEU A 119 6.91 3.24 -4.58
CA LEU A 119 5.96 4.21 -4.01
C LEU A 119 6.61 5.57 -3.69
N SER A 120 7.90 5.60 -3.37
CA SER A 120 8.67 6.83 -3.15
C SER A 120 8.67 7.77 -4.35
N ASN A 121 8.49 7.23 -5.56
CA ASN A 121 8.43 8.01 -6.79
C ASN A 121 7.00 8.46 -7.17
N ALA A 122 5.98 8.18 -6.35
CA ALA A 122 4.59 8.43 -6.69
C ALA A 122 4.30 9.93 -6.88
N VAL A 123 4.73 10.78 -5.95
CA VAL A 123 4.45 12.23 -6.03
C VAL A 123 5.21 12.90 -7.18
N PRO A 124 6.53 12.69 -7.37
CA PRO A 124 7.22 13.16 -8.55
C PRO A 124 6.61 12.69 -9.87
N ALA A 125 6.27 11.40 -9.99
CA ALA A 125 5.67 10.84 -11.21
C ALA A 125 4.30 11.45 -11.51
N LEU A 126 3.48 11.69 -10.47
CA LEU A 126 2.18 12.35 -10.60
C LEU A 126 2.35 13.81 -11.06
N LYS A 127 3.30 14.52 -10.46
CA LYS A 127 3.61 15.92 -10.81
C LYS A 127 4.07 16.07 -12.26
N ASN A 128 4.87 15.13 -12.73
CA ASN A 128 5.40 15.10 -14.09
C ASN A 128 4.41 14.55 -15.12
N GLY A 129 3.20 14.13 -14.70
CA GLY A 129 2.18 13.59 -15.61
C GLY A 129 2.51 12.18 -16.15
N GLN A 130 3.47 11.48 -15.56
CA GLN A 130 3.82 10.11 -15.92
C GLN A 130 2.78 9.08 -15.45
N ILE A 131 2.03 9.43 -14.43
CA ILE A 131 0.89 8.68 -13.90
C ILE A 131 -0.30 9.62 -13.65
N ASP A 132 -1.51 9.09 -13.68
CA ASP A 132 -2.74 9.81 -13.37
C ASP A 132 -3.08 9.76 -11.89
N GLY A 133 -2.59 8.73 -11.20
CA GLY A 133 -2.83 8.52 -9.77
C GLY A 133 -1.93 7.47 -9.16
N PHE A 134 -2.02 7.34 -7.84
CA PHE A 134 -1.33 6.30 -7.08
C PHE A 134 -2.19 5.75 -5.95
N VAL A 135 -1.83 4.55 -5.49
CA VAL A 135 -2.46 3.90 -4.34
C VAL A 135 -1.45 3.76 -3.23
N THR A 136 -1.81 4.21 -2.05
CA THR A 136 -0.97 4.07 -0.86
C THR A 136 -1.78 3.53 0.32
N ALA A 137 -1.12 2.82 1.22
CA ALA A 137 -1.68 2.36 2.48
C ALA A 137 -0.89 3.00 3.63
N GLY A 138 -1.55 3.71 4.50
CA GLY A 138 -0.89 4.41 5.60
C GLY A 138 -1.87 4.96 6.62
N SER A 139 -1.36 5.76 7.54
CA SER A 139 -2.18 6.55 8.44
C SER A 139 -3.01 7.57 7.66
N TYR A 140 -4.06 8.09 8.28
CA TYR A 140 -4.86 9.16 7.69
C TYR A 140 -4.57 10.48 8.43
N PRO A 141 -4.19 11.54 7.68
CA PRO A 141 -3.80 11.54 6.28
C PRO A 141 -2.38 10.97 6.07
N ALA A 142 -2.14 10.30 4.94
CA ALA A 142 -0.81 9.77 4.62
C ALA A 142 0.12 10.89 4.14
N PRO A 143 1.42 10.91 4.49
CA PRO A 143 2.35 11.99 4.15
C PRO A 143 2.43 12.28 2.65
N ASN A 144 2.53 11.27 1.81
CA ASN A 144 2.57 11.43 0.35
C ASN A 144 1.25 11.98 -0.24
N VAL A 145 0.12 11.73 0.43
CA VAL A 145 -1.17 12.33 0.04
C VAL A 145 -1.18 13.82 0.36
N ILE A 146 -0.66 14.21 1.53
CA ILE A 146 -0.53 15.62 1.93
C ILE A 146 0.39 16.36 0.95
N GLU A 147 1.54 15.77 0.65
CA GLU A 147 2.52 16.34 -0.29
C GLU A 147 1.91 16.55 -1.68
N ALA A 148 1.24 15.53 -2.23
CA ALA A 148 0.59 15.63 -3.53
C ALA A 148 -0.53 16.69 -3.53
N ALA A 149 -1.34 16.74 -2.47
CA ALA A 149 -2.42 17.72 -2.34
C ALA A 149 -1.88 19.17 -2.31
N ALA A 150 -0.81 19.40 -1.56
CA ALA A 150 -0.20 20.73 -1.44
C ALA A 150 0.48 21.18 -2.74
N SER A 151 1.10 20.26 -3.49
CA SER A 151 1.90 20.60 -4.66
C SER A 151 1.10 20.78 -5.95
N MET A 152 -0.01 20.04 -6.14
CA MET A 152 -0.75 20.05 -7.43
C MET A 152 -2.26 19.91 -7.31
N GLY A 153 -2.75 19.63 -6.11
CA GLY A 153 -4.15 19.29 -5.87
C GLY A 153 -4.50 17.87 -6.35
N VAL A 154 -5.18 17.13 -5.51
CA VAL A 154 -5.59 15.76 -5.80
C VAL A 154 -7.05 15.52 -5.40
N ASN A 155 -7.65 14.49 -5.98
CA ASN A 155 -8.89 13.89 -5.55
C ASN A 155 -8.56 12.57 -4.85
N VAL A 156 -8.97 12.41 -3.59
CA VAL A 156 -8.93 11.13 -2.89
C VAL A 156 -10.26 10.43 -3.12
N ILE A 157 -10.21 9.30 -3.81
CA ILE A 157 -11.42 8.60 -4.25
C ILE A 157 -12.03 7.82 -3.10
N SER A 158 -13.26 8.13 -2.76
CA SER A 158 -14.04 7.45 -1.73
C SER A 158 -14.87 6.31 -2.32
N LEU A 159 -15.09 5.27 -1.51
CA LEU A 159 -16.00 4.18 -1.86
C LEU A 159 -17.45 4.67 -1.74
N ASN A 160 -18.29 4.31 -2.70
CA ASN A 160 -19.74 4.49 -2.57
C ASN A 160 -20.35 3.37 -1.70
N ASN A 161 -21.64 3.49 -1.35
CA ASN A 161 -22.33 2.54 -0.47
C ASN A 161 -22.32 1.10 -1.00
N GLU A 162 -22.43 0.89 -2.30
CA GLU A 162 -22.39 -0.44 -2.93
C GLU A 162 -20.96 -1.03 -2.82
N GLN A 163 -19.95 -0.23 -3.09
CA GLN A 163 -18.55 -0.63 -2.97
C GLN A 163 -18.16 -0.95 -1.52
N ILE A 164 -18.69 -0.20 -0.55
CA ILE A 164 -18.52 -0.49 0.88
C ILE A 164 -19.15 -1.84 1.24
N LYS A 165 -20.41 -2.08 0.81
CA LYS A 165 -21.09 -3.37 1.04
C LYS A 165 -20.32 -4.53 0.39
N ALA A 166 -19.88 -4.35 -0.84
CA ALA A 166 -19.07 -5.33 -1.55
C ALA A 166 -17.74 -5.59 -0.84
N SER A 167 -17.10 -4.57 -0.26
CA SER A 167 -15.83 -4.69 0.45
C SER A 167 -15.96 -5.44 1.78
N LYS A 168 -17.05 -5.25 2.52
CA LYS A 168 -17.33 -5.96 3.78
C LYS A 168 -17.54 -7.47 3.62
N ARG A 169 -17.96 -7.93 2.44
CA ARG A 169 -18.11 -9.36 2.13
C ARG A 169 -16.80 -10.10 1.90
N THR A 170 -15.71 -9.39 1.73
CA THR A 170 -14.39 -10.00 1.71
C THR A 170 -13.96 -10.15 3.18
N LYS A 171 -14.03 -11.37 3.74
CA LYS A 171 -13.49 -11.66 5.08
C LYS A 171 -12.07 -11.12 5.13
N LEU A 172 -11.86 -9.99 5.82
CA LEU A 172 -10.56 -9.72 6.42
C LEU A 172 -10.33 -10.88 7.38
N ILE A 173 -9.40 -11.74 7.04
CA ILE A 173 -8.86 -12.70 7.99
C ILE A 173 -8.04 -11.84 8.96
N ILE A 174 -8.70 -11.45 10.05
CA ILE A 174 -8.05 -10.84 11.21
C ILE A 174 -7.21 -11.90 11.91
#